data_1570967ab9b15ac018f68f26dd8d0cb6
#
_entry.id   1570967ab9b15ac018f68f26dd8d0cb6
#
_cell.length_a   1.000
_cell.length_b   1.000
_cell.length_c   1.000
_cell.angle_alpha   90.00
_cell.angle_beta   90.00
_cell.angle_gamma   90.00
#
_symmetry.space_group_name_H-M   'P 1'
#
loop_
_entity.id
_entity.type
_entity.pdbx_description
1 polymer ?
#
loop_
_entity_poly.entity_id
_entity_poly.type
_entity_poly.pdbx_seq_one_letter_code
_entity_poly.pdbx_strand_id
1 'polypeptide(L)'
;MKNSRRESIPNRGRIELSGEPYEERQPDLKGNIRRVWMFPLRVKDRDHFSIDLTIQRGLEKEKEKKARKLSIEELKKRVKFSPRVPGNRDVKTKTYERSSIVSELAKRRAGGRCQLCSMEAPFKTKDGSPYLETHHIVWLSNGGEDTPENTVALCPNCHRKMHSLNLKKDRDFLIDAADS
;
A
#
# COMPACT_ATOMS: atom_id res chain seq x y z
N MET A 1 -0.76 -34.85 -18.97
CA MET A 1 -1.30 -34.91 -17.61
C MET A 1 -0.65 -33.81 -16.78
N LYS A 2 -1.35 -32.69 -16.51
CA LYS A 2 -0.84 -31.58 -15.72
C LYS A 2 -1.18 -31.84 -14.24
N ASN A 3 -0.16 -32.13 -13.44
CA ASN A 3 -0.28 -32.34 -12.00
C ASN A 3 -0.50 -30.96 -11.35
N SER A 4 -1.75 -30.65 -11.00
CA SER A 4 -2.08 -29.50 -10.17
C SER A 4 -1.64 -29.81 -8.75
N ARG A 5 -0.50 -29.25 -8.33
CA ARG A 5 -0.14 -29.20 -6.91
C ARG A 5 -1.26 -28.43 -6.18
N ARG A 6 -2.05 -29.12 -5.37
CA ARG A 6 -2.89 -28.50 -4.37
C ARG A 6 -1.95 -27.87 -3.35
N GLU A 7 -1.81 -26.54 -3.39
CA GLU A 7 -1.17 -25.83 -2.28
C GLU A 7 -1.99 -26.08 -1.03
N SER A 8 -1.39 -26.73 -0.05
CA SER A 8 -2.00 -26.97 1.25
C SER A 8 -2.21 -25.61 1.93
N ILE A 9 -3.45 -25.23 2.15
CA ILE A 9 -3.79 -24.06 2.97
C ILE A 9 -3.31 -24.36 4.39
N PRO A 10 -2.40 -23.57 4.97
CA PRO A 10 -1.91 -23.82 6.31
C PRO A 10 -3.08 -23.75 7.30
N ASN A 11 -3.18 -24.73 8.19
CA ASN A 11 -4.19 -24.74 9.26
C ASN A 11 -3.99 -23.50 10.14
N ARG A 12 -4.92 -22.53 10.03
CA ARG A 12 -4.82 -21.23 10.70
C ARG A 12 -5.53 -21.16 12.04
N GLY A 13 -5.94 -22.30 12.60
CA GLY A 13 -6.61 -22.40 13.89
C GLY A 13 -8.10 -22.73 13.80
N ARG A 14 -8.70 -22.99 14.94
CA ARG A 14 -10.15 -23.23 15.06
C ARG A 14 -10.90 -21.91 14.97
N ILE A 15 -12.08 -21.94 14.34
CA ILE A 15 -12.98 -20.79 14.24
C ILE A 15 -14.19 -21.07 15.12
N GLU A 16 -14.68 -20.04 15.79
CA GLU A 16 -15.94 -20.08 16.56
C GLU A 16 -16.78 -18.85 16.29
N LEU A 17 -18.07 -18.92 16.52
CA LEU A 17 -18.95 -17.76 16.46
C LEU A 17 -18.54 -16.75 17.55
N SER A 18 -18.41 -15.48 17.19
CA SER A 18 -18.14 -14.37 18.11
C SER A 18 -19.39 -13.57 18.46
N GLY A 19 -20.53 -13.93 17.88
CA GLY A 19 -21.84 -13.32 18.11
C GLY A 19 -22.93 -14.12 17.41
N GLU A 20 -24.19 -13.73 17.64
CA GLU A 20 -25.32 -14.36 16.97
C GLU A 20 -25.31 -14.08 15.46
N PRO A 21 -25.63 -15.08 14.62
CA PRO A 21 -25.85 -14.87 13.19
C PRO A 21 -26.99 -13.87 12.96
N TYR A 22 -26.81 -12.99 11.98
CA TYR A 22 -27.82 -11.98 11.63
C TYR A 22 -28.02 -11.88 10.12
N GLU A 23 -29.17 -11.37 9.71
CA GLU A 23 -29.46 -11.13 8.31
C GLU A 23 -29.01 -9.74 7.87
N GLU A 24 -28.42 -9.65 6.67
CA GLU A 24 -28.04 -8.41 6.03
C GLU A 24 -28.47 -8.40 4.56
N ARG A 25 -28.76 -7.21 4.03
CA ARG A 25 -29.05 -7.04 2.60
C ARG A 25 -27.78 -6.65 1.85
N GLN A 26 -27.33 -7.50 0.94
CA GLN A 26 -26.13 -7.25 0.14
C GLN A 26 -26.42 -7.43 -1.35
N PRO A 27 -25.75 -6.64 -2.24
CA PRO A 27 -25.85 -6.82 -3.67
C PRO A 27 -25.11 -8.10 -4.10
N ASP A 28 -25.70 -8.83 -5.04
CA ASP A 28 -25.02 -9.90 -5.77
C ASP A 28 -24.04 -9.33 -6.80
N LEU A 29 -23.39 -10.21 -7.56
CA LEU A 29 -22.44 -9.81 -8.60
C LEU A 29 -23.08 -8.99 -9.74
N LYS A 30 -24.41 -9.09 -9.91
CA LYS A 30 -25.20 -8.34 -10.91
C LYS A 30 -25.78 -7.05 -10.32
N GLY A 31 -25.59 -6.80 -9.02
CA GLY A 31 -26.10 -5.63 -8.30
C GLY A 31 -27.53 -5.79 -7.76
N ASN A 32 -28.14 -6.97 -7.85
CA ASN A 32 -29.45 -7.21 -7.26
C ASN A 32 -29.31 -7.42 -5.74
N ILE A 33 -30.22 -6.80 -4.98
CA ILE A 33 -30.24 -6.92 -3.54
C ILE A 33 -30.80 -8.26 -3.11
N ARG A 34 -30.04 -8.99 -2.31
CA ARG A 34 -30.47 -10.26 -1.69
C ARG A 34 -30.24 -10.25 -0.20
N ARG A 35 -31.02 -11.03 0.53
CA ARG A 35 -30.74 -11.32 1.94
C ARG A 35 -29.61 -12.33 2.01
N VAL A 36 -28.67 -12.09 2.91
CA VAL A 36 -27.57 -13.00 3.23
C VAL A 36 -27.45 -13.15 4.73
N TRP A 37 -27.12 -14.36 5.16
CA TRP A 37 -26.79 -14.62 6.56
C TRP A 37 -25.34 -14.26 6.82
N MET A 38 -25.12 -13.47 7.85
CA MET A 38 -23.80 -13.09 8.35
C MET A 38 -23.49 -13.90 9.59
N PHE A 39 -22.35 -14.57 9.59
CA PHE A 39 -21.84 -15.35 10.70
C PHE A 39 -20.59 -14.65 11.24
N PRO A 40 -20.68 -13.88 12.34
CA PRO A 40 -19.50 -13.28 12.97
C PRO A 40 -18.61 -14.39 13.52
N LEU A 41 -17.40 -14.50 12.99
CA LEU A 41 -16.46 -15.56 13.33
C LEU A 41 -15.19 -14.96 13.94
N ARG A 42 -14.64 -15.64 14.96
CA ARG A 42 -13.29 -15.36 15.48
C ARG A 42 -12.42 -16.61 15.44
N VAL A 43 -11.12 -16.42 15.36
CA VAL A 43 -10.15 -17.50 15.46
C VAL A 43 -9.94 -17.80 16.95
N LYS A 44 -10.25 -19.04 17.36
CA LYS A 44 -10.04 -19.52 18.73
C LYS A 44 -8.54 -19.52 19.06
N ASP A 45 -8.20 -19.17 20.28
CA ASP A 45 -6.83 -19.19 20.80
C ASP A 45 -5.86 -18.19 20.15
N ARG A 46 -6.38 -17.11 19.51
CA ARG A 46 -5.57 -15.99 19.00
C ARG A 46 -6.24 -14.67 19.31
N ASP A 47 -5.64 -13.90 20.20
CA ASP A 47 -6.12 -12.57 20.56
C ASP A 47 -5.94 -11.55 19.42
N HIS A 48 -4.98 -11.78 18.51
CA HIS A 48 -4.74 -10.92 17.37
C HIS A 48 -4.43 -11.73 16.10
N PHE A 49 -5.32 -11.64 15.12
CA PHE A 49 -5.06 -12.15 13.77
C PHE A 49 -4.53 -11.02 12.89
N SER A 50 -3.24 -11.00 12.63
CA SER A 50 -2.63 -10.07 11.69
C SER A 50 -2.49 -10.72 10.31
N ILE A 51 -2.99 -10.06 9.28
CA ILE A 51 -2.81 -10.48 7.89
C ILE A 51 -1.49 -9.90 7.40
N ASP A 52 -0.71 -10.71 6.66
CA ASP A 52 0.47 -10.21 5.97
C ASP A 52 0.09 -9.06 5.02
N LEU A 53 0.83 -7.96 5.10
CA LEU A 53 0.57 -6.77 4.32
C LEU A 53 0.60 -7.02 2.80
N THR A 54 1.40 -8.00 2.36
CA THR A 54 1.51 -8.39 0.95
C THR A 54 0.22 -9.03 0.46
N ILE A 55 -0.35 -9.92 1.26
CA ILE A 55 -1.65 -10.58 0.97
C ILE A 55 -2.76 -9.54 0.94
N GLN A 56 -2.78 -8.64 1.92
CA GLN A 56 -3.78 -7.57 1.98
C GLN A 56 -3.72 -6.67 0.74
N ARG A 57 -2.54 -6.20 0.38
CA ARG A 57 -2.33 -5.37 -0.82
C ARG A 57 -2.75 -6.10 -2.11
N GLY A 58 -2.51 -7.40 -2.19
CA GLY A 58 -2.98 -8.24 -3.29
C GLY A 58 -4.50 -8.24 -3.41
N LEU A 59 -5.20 -8.47 -2.29
CA LEU A 59 -6.66 -8.46 -2.24
C LEU A 59 -7.25 -7.08 -2.57
N GLU A 60 -6.64 -6.00 -2.11
CA GLU A 60 -7.07 -4.63 -2.42
C GLU A 60 -6.90 -4.31 -3.90
N LYS A 61 -5.76 -4.65 -4.50
CA LYS A 61 -5.54 -4.49 -5.96
C LYS A 61 -6.56 -5.25 -6.79
N GLU A 62 -6.92 -6.47 -6.40
CA GLU A 62 -7.96 -7.24 -7.11
C GLU A 62 -9.35 -6.60 -6.97
N LYS A 63 -9.70 -6.05 -5.79
CA LYS A 63 -10.94 -5.29 -5.61
C LYS A 63 -10.96 -4.02 -6.46
N GLU A 64 -9.88 -3.25 -6.47
CA GLU A 64 -9.74 -2.07 -7.33
C GLU A 64 -9.88 -2.41 -8.81
N LYS A 65 -9.20 -3.47 -9.26
CA LYS A 65 -9.27 -3.94 -10.65
C LYS A 65 -10.70 -4.32 -11.06
N LYS A 66 -11.45 -4.97 -10.15
CA LYS A 66 -12.86 -5.28 -10.37
C LYS A 66 -13.70 -4.00 -10.40
N ALA A 67 -13.47 -3.05 -9.48
CA ALA A 67 -14.21 -1.80 -9.44
C ALA A 67 -13.99 -0.93 -10.69
N ARG A 68 -12.76 -0.88 -11.23
CA ARG A 68 -12.43 -0.14 -12.46
C ARG A 68 -13.20 -0.62 -13.71
N LYS A 69 -13.73 -1.85 -13.69
CA LYS A 69 -14.51 -2.41 -14.81
C LYS A 69 -15.99 -2.09 -14.72
N LEU A 70 -16.45 -1.49 -13.63
CA LEU A 70 -17.85 -1.14 -13.41
C LEU A 70 -18.17 0.22 -14.03
N SER A 71 -19.40 0.38 -14.54
CA SER A 71 -19.92 1.67 -14.95
C SER A 71 -20.15 2.59 -13.73
N ILE A 72 -20.26 3.90 -13.98
CA ILE A 72 -20.55 4.88 -12.93
C ILE A 72 -21.88 4.57 -12.24
N GLU A 73 -22.89 4.14 -13.00
CA GLU A 73 -24.22 3.77 -12.50
C GLU A 73 -24.14 2.55 -11.56
N GLU A 74 -23.37 1.53 -11.94
CA GLU A 74 -23.13 0.37 -11.08
C GLU A 74 -22.36 0.72 -9.81
N LEU A 75 -21.33 1.57 -9.91
CA LEU A 75 -20.62 2.08 -8.75
C LEU A 75 -21.55 2.83 -7.79
N LYS A 76 -22.40 3.74 -8.31
CA LYS A 76 -23.39 4.48 -7.50
C LYS A 76 -24.38 3.55 -6.79
N LYS A 77 -24.84 2.49 -7.48
CA LYS A 77 -25.72 1.47 -6.85
C LYS A 77 -25.00 0.77 -5.69
N ARG A 78 -23.77 0.31 -5.90
CA ARG A 78 -23.02 -0.47 -4.91
C ARG A 78 -22.61 0.35 -3.70
N VAL A 79 -22.23 1.62 -3.89
CA VAL A 79 -21.84 2.53 -2.79
C VAL A 79 -22.98 2.72 -1.77
N LYS A 80 -24.26 2.68 -2.20
CA LYS A 80 -25.41 2.80 -1.28
C LYS A 80 -25.45 1.70 -0.21
N PHE A 81 -24.83 0.54 -0.48
CA PHE A 81 -24.79 -0.62 0.42
C PHE A 81 -23.40 -0.86 1.01
N SER A 82 -22.46 0.03 0.74
CA SER A 82 -21.13 -0.03 1.37
C SER A 82 -21.21 0.45 2.82
N PRO A 83 -20.47 -0.19 3.74
CA PRO A 83 -20.38 0.29 5.11
C PRO A 83 -19.90 1.74 5.14
N ARG A 84 -20.61 2.60 5.87
CA ARG A 84 -20.21 4.02 6.05
C ARG A 84 -18.97 4.17 6.92
N VAL A 85 -18.84 3.26 7.89
CA VAL A 85 -17.67 3.21 8.77
C VAL A 85 -16.76 2.09 8.29
N PRO A 86 -15.50 2.39 7.90
CA PRO A 86 -14.57 1.36 7.50
C PRO A 86 -14.18 0.48 8.70
N GLY A 87 -14.05 -0.82 8.47
CA GLY A 87 -13.44 -1.72 9.44
C GLY A 87 -11.94 -1.46 9.58
N ASN A 88 -11.38 -1.80 10.74
CA ASN A 88 -9.94 -1.80 11.01
C ASN A 88 -9.36 -3.23 10.91
N ARG A 89 -8.05 -3.32 10.76
CA ARG A 89 -7.32 -4.59 10.72
C ARG A 89 -5.91 -4.38 11.25
N ASP A 90 -5.44 -5.35 12.02
CA ASP A 90 -4.04 -5.40 12.40
C ASP A 90 -3.24 -6.06 11.28
N VAL A 91 -2.13 -5.42 10.89
CA VAL A 91 -1.23 -5.92 9.85
C VAL A 91 0.19 -6.00 10.38
N LYS A 92 0.89 -7.11 10.08
CA LYS A 92 2.33 -7.21 10.30
C LYS A 92 3.07 -6.64 9.12
N THR A 93 3.99 -5.72 9.38
CA THR A 93 4.88 -5.15 8.37
C THR A 93 6.31 -5.16 8.87
N LYS A 94 7.26 -5.36 7.94
CA LYS A 94 8.68 -5.16 8.20
C LYS A 94 9.02 -3.72 7.85
N THR A 95 9.58 -2.99 8.79
CA THR A 95 10.12 -1.64 8.59
C THR A 95 11.64 -1.69 8.63
N TYR A 96 12.30 -0.77 7.93
CA TYR A 96 13.73 -0.60 7.96
C TYR A 96 14.05 0.65 8.76
N GLU A 97 15.00 0.55 9.68
CA GLU A 97 15.60 1.73 10.30
C GLU A 97 16.40 2.46 9.24
N ARG A 98 16.22 3.77 9.17
CA ARG A 98 16.87 4.64 8.19
C ARG A 98 17.67 5.69 8.90
N SER A 99 18.86 6.00 8.39
CA SER A 99 19.70 7.06 8.92
C SER A 99 19.06 8.43 8.68
N SER A 100 18.78 9.15 9.76
CA SER A 100 18.33 10.55 9.68
C SER A 100 19.40 11.45 9.05
N ILE A 101 20.68 11.10 9.22
CA ILE A 101 21.81 11.85 8.63
C ILE A 101 21.81 11.72 7.10
N VAL A 102 21.64 10.49 6.57
CA VAL A 102 21.55 10.26 5.12
C VAL A 102 20.32 10.95 4.54
N SER A 103 19.19 10.88 5.22
CA SER A 103 17.96 11.56 4.80
C SER A 103 18.11 13.09 4.76
N GLU A 104 18.74 13.68 5.77
CA GLU A 104 18.97 15.11 5.84
C GLU A 104 19.97 15.58 4.77
N LEU A 105 21.05 14.80 4.54
CA LEU A 105 22.02 15.10 3.50
C LEU A 105 21.38 15.12 2.11
N ALA A 106 20.54 14.12 1.79
CA ALA A 106 19.81 14.08 0.52
C ALA A 106 18.90 15.31 0.32
N LYS A 107 18.21 15.75 1.38
CA LYS A 107 17.35 16.94 1.34
C LYS A 107 18.15 18.23 1.15
N ARG A 108 19.29 18.37 1.81
CA ARG A 108 20.19 19.54 1.64
C ARG A 108 20.78 19.59 0.24
N ARG A 109 21.26 18.46 -0.28
CA ARG A 109 21.74 18.34 -1.66
C ARG A 109 20.68 18.75 -2.68
N ALA A 110 19.42 18.38 -2.44
CA ALA A 110 18.31 18.76 -3.31
C ALA A 110 17.99 20.27 -3.31
N GLY A 111 18.45 21.04 -2.33
CA GLY A 111 18.29 22.50 -2.29
C GLY A 111 16.83 22.97 -2.37
N GLY A 112 15.89 22.19 -1.85
CA GLY A 112 14.46 22.49 -1.91
C GLY A 112 13.80 22.14 -3.25
N ARG A 113 14.50 21.48 -4.18
CA ARG A 113 13.99 21.04 -5.48
C ARG A 113 13.97 19.51 -5.59
N CYS A 114 12.96 18.98 -6.27
CA CYS A 114 12.86 17.54 -6.54
C CYS A 114 14.00 17.10 -7.47
N GLN A 115 14.81 16.12 -7.05
CA GLN A 115 15.94 15.65 -7.86
C GLN A 115 15.52 14.87 -9.13
N LEU A 116 14.22 14.52 -9.32
CA LEU A 116 13.74 13.87 -10.55
C LEU A 116 13.10 14.86 -11.55
N CYS A 117 12.27 15.77 -11.10
CA CYS A 117 11.56 16.69 -11.99
C CYS A 117 12.05 18.15 -11.90
N SER A 118 13.02 18.44 -11.06
CA SER A 118 13.63 19.77 -10.83
C SER A 118 12.66 20.86 -10.35
N MET A 119 11.40 20.53 -10.10
CA MET A 119 10.41 21.46 -9.56
C MET A 119 10.68 21.75 -8.09
N GLU A 120 10.33 22.94 -7.64
CA GLU A 120 10.38 23.29 -6.23
C GLU A 120 9.50 22.37 -5.38
N ALA A 121 9.85 22.22 -4.09
CA ALA A 121 9.04 21.51 -3.14
C ALA A 121 7.61 22.08 -3.13
N PRO A 122 6.58 21.22 -3.13
CA PRO A 122 5.19 21.66 -3.32
C PRO A 122 4.68 22.55 -2.19
N PHE A 123 5.29 22.50 -1.03
CA PHE A 123 4.98 23.32 0.15
C PHE A 123 6.13 23.29 1.14
N LYS A 124 6.05 24.18 2.15
CA LYS A 124 6.94 24.17 3.30
C LYS A 124 6.27 23.53 4.51
N THR A 125 7.05 22.82 5.32
CA THR A 125 6.62 22.28 6.60
C THR A 125 6.40 23.39 7.63
N LYS A 126 5.86 23.06 8.81
CA LYS A 126 5.59 24.05 9.87
C LYS A 126 6.83 24.79 10.35
N ASP A 127 8.01 24.17 10.26
CA ASP A 127 9.31 24.76 10.58
C ASP A 127 9.93 25.56 9.43
N GLY A 128 9.22 25.72 8.30
CA GLY A 128 9.65 26.49 7.14
C GLY A 128 10.51 25.72 6.14
N SER A 129 10.86 24.46 6.41
CA SER A 129 11.68 23.63 5.53
C SER A 129 10.91 23.18 4.28
N PRO A 130 11.53 23.12 3.09
CA PRO A 130 10.90 22.56 1.90
C PRO A 130 10.51 21.10 2.10
N TYR A 131 9.26 20.74 1.75
CA TYR A 131 8.78 19.37 1.90
C TYR A 131 9.24 18.50 0.74
N LEU A 132 10.21 17.64 1.00
CA LEU A 132 10.67 16.59 0.10
C LEU A 132 10.73 15.26 0.87
N GLU A 133 10.46 14.18 0.16
CA GLU A 133 10.52 12.80 0.69
C GLU A 133 11.78 12.10 0.22
N THR A 134 12.49 11.45 1.13
CA THR A 134 13.69 10.67 0.76
C THR A 134 13.28 9.34 0.12
N HIS A 135 14.00 8.97 -0.95
CA HIS A 135 13.77 7.75 -1.72
C HIS A 135 15.09 7.01 -1.94
N HIS A 136 15.11 5.71 -1.68
CA HIS A 136 16.24 4.85 -2.03
C HIS A 136 16.09 4.39 -3.49
N ILE A 137 17.06 4.69 -4.34
CA ILE A 137 17.07 4.37 -5.78
C ILE A 137 16.98 2.85 -5.96
N VAL A 138 17.84 2.11 -5.27
CA VAL A 138 17.68 0.67 -5.04
C VAL A 138 16.98 0.50 -3.70
N TRP A 139 15.81 -0.10 -3.73
CA TRP A 139 14.98 -0.22 -2.54
C TRP A 139 15.66 -1.07 -1.46
N LEU A 140 15.55 -0.67 -0.19
CA LEU A 140 16.08 -1.43 0.94
C LEU A 140 15.54 -2.87 0.98
N SER A 141 14.28 -3.08 0.55
CA SER A 141 13.67 -4.42 0.42
C SER A 141 14.34 -5.30 -0.64
N ASN A 142 15.07 -4.71 -1.56
CA ASN A 142 15.77 -5.38 -2.66
C ASN A 142 17.29 -5.39 -2.44
N GLY A 143 17.74 -5.17 -1.19
CA GLY A 143 19.14 -5.17 -0.83
C GLY A 143 19.87 -3.84 -1.07
N GLY A 144 19.13 -2.75 -1.35
CA GLY A 144 19.72 -1.42 -1.42
C GLY A 144 20.29 -0.98 -0.07
N GLU A 145 21.33 -0.17 -0.11
CA GLU A 145 22.01 0.35 1.07
C GLU A 145 21.42 1.72 1.47
N ASP A 146 21.51 2.05 2.77
CA ASP A 146 21.11 3.34 3.29
C ASP A 146 22.31 4.30 3.28
N THR A 147 22.70 4.72 2.07
CA THR A 147 23.86 5.57 1.80
C THR A 147 23.46 6.82 1.01
N PRO A 148 24.27 7.90 1.04
CA PRO A 148 24.00 9.12 0.27
C PRO A 148 23.85 8.87 -1.23
N GLU A 149 24.66 7.98 -1.80
CA GLU A 149 24.69 7.64 -3.23
C GLU A 149 23.43 6.88 -3.65
N ASN A 150 22.79 6.17 -2.72
CA ASN A 150 21.54 5.45 -2.98
C ASN A 150 20.30 6.23 -2.55
N THR A 151 20.44 7.45 -2.01
CA THR A 151 19.32 8.20 -1.42
C THR A 151 19.17 9.57 -2.09
N VAL A 152 17.95 9.88 -2.56
CA VAL A 152 17.59 11.14 -3.20
C VAL A 152 16.37 11.76 -2.53
N ALA A 153 16.17 13.08 -2.73
CA ALA A 153 15.02 13.81 -2.22
C ALA A 153 14.06 14.18 -3.36
N LEU A 154 12.83 13.73 -3.26
CA LEU A 154 11.81 13.83 -4.31
C LEU A 154 10.56 14.55 -3.80
N CYS A 155 9.84 15.23 -4.70
CA CYS A 155 8.48 15.64 -4.38
C CYS A 155 7.56 14.41 -4.24
N PRO A 156 6.43 14.50 -3.50
CA PRO A 156 5.52 13.36 -3.26
C PRO A 156 5.06 12.66 -4.55
N ASN A 157 4.83 13.42 -5.62
CA ASN A 157 4.40 12.87 -6.91
C ASN A 157 5.49 11.99 -7.54
N CYS A 158 6.73 12.50 -7.58
CA CYS A 158 7.86 11.73 -8.10
C CYS A 158 8.20 10.54 -7.22
N HIS A 159 8.16 10.69 -5.89
CA HIS A 159 8.35 9.59 -4.97
C HIS A 159 7.31 8.48 -5.19
N ARG A 160 6.03 8.85 -5.33
CA ARG A 160 4.97 7.89 -5.65
C ARG A 160 5.15 7.26 -7.03
N LYS A 161 5.60 8.04 -8.03
CA LYS A 161 5.93 7.54 -9.37
C LYS A 161 6.99 6.45 -9.31
N MET A 162 8.09 6.69 -8.57
CA MET A 162 9.17 5.71 -8.40
C MET A 162 8.66 4.41 -7.77
N HIS A 163 7.84 4.49 -6.72
CA HIS A 163 7.24 3.30 -6.10
C HIS A 163 6.21 2.58 -6.99
N SER A 164 5.60 3.27 -7.96
CA SER A 164 4.55 2.71 -8.81
C SER A 164 5.07 2.15 -10.12
N LEU A 165 6.02 2.83 -10.75
CA LEU A 165 6.50 2.52 -12.10
C LEU A 165 7.94 2.01 -12.12
N ASN A 166 8.81 2.53 -11.26
CA ASN A 166 10.24 2.18 -11.15
C ASN A 166 10.95 2.09 -12.51
N LEU A 167 10.75 3.09 -13.36
CA LEU A 167 11.30 3.09 -14.72
C LEU A 167 12.84 3.15 -14.70
N LYS A 168 13.48 2.34 -15.54
CA LYS A 168 14.94 2.30 -15.64
C LYS A 168 15.54 3.68 -15.88
N LYS A 169 15.00 4.43 -16.84
CA LYS A 169 15.46 5.79 -17.16
C LYS A 169 15.42 6.76 -15.98
N ASP A 170 14.39 6.65 -15.13
CA ASP A 170 14.26 7.52 -13.94
C ASP A 170 15.30 7.13 -12.88
N ARG A 171 15.58 5.83 -12.72
CA ARG A 171 16.64 5.35 -11.81
C ARG A 171 18.04 5.78 -12.27
N ASP A 172 18.35 5.57 -13.55
CA ASP A 172 19.65 5.96 -14.12
C ASP A 172 19.89 7.46 -13.90
N PHE A 173 18.89 8.30 -14.19
CA PHE A 173 18.93 9.74 -13.92
C PHE A 173 19.16 10.09 -12.44
N LEU A 174 18.50 9.34 -11.53
CA LEU A 174 18.64 9.59 -10.09
C LEU A 174 19.99 9.13 -9.54
N ILE A 175 20.63 8.13 -10.13
CA ILE A 175 22.00 7.72 -9.77
C ILE A 175 22.95 8.90 -10.05
N ASP A 176 22.90 9.49 -11.25
CA ASP A 176 23.73 10.64 -11.60
C ASP A 176 23.46 11.85 -10.67
N ALA A 177 22.18 12.07 -10.31
CA ALA A 177 21.78 13.14 -9.37
C ALA A 177 22.16 12.86 -7.91
N ALA A 178 22.45 11.62 -7.55
CA ALA A 178 22.90 11.25 -6.21
C ALA A 178 24.42 11.46 -6.04
N ASP A 179 25.17 11.41 -7.13
CA ASP A 179 26.64 11.59 -7.14
C ASP A 179 27.03 13.08 -7.25
N SER A 180 26.08 13.99 -7.47
CA SER A 180 26.29 15.45 -7.61
C SER A 180 26.20 16.16 -6.27
#